data_49ed3608f2d2801071182b7278a128d1
#
_entry.id   49ed3608f2d2801071182b7278a128d1
#
_cell.length_a   1.000
_cell.length_b   1.000
_cell.length_c   1.000
_cell.angle_alpha   90.00
_cell.angle_beta   90.00
_cell.angle_gamma   90.00
#
_symmetry.space_group_name_H-M   'P 1'
#
loop_
_entity.id
_entity.type
_entity.pdbx_description
1 polymer ?
#
loop_
_entity_poly.entity_id
_entity_poly.type
_entity_poly.pdbx_seq_one_letter_code
_entity_poly.pdbx_strand_id
1 'polypeptide(L)'
;MKQTKLNILIVLCLQMMTGLTLLSCSTENDEFKKELPPTEQPSEPTGALLERFSIDQLPAKTIYALGESIDLTGLKVTGEYDDGKQRSVNVAPKQISGFSSSAPVDKQEVTITIEGKQKSFTIQVAPVRVENGVLTEVLKGYDEI
;
A
#
# COMPACT_ATOMS: atom_id res chain seq x y z
N MET A 1 2.88 -47.17 -1.58
CA MET A 1 4.00 -47.15 -2.53
C MET A 1 4.18 -45.79 -3.24
N LYS A 2 3.91 -44.65 -2.61
CA LYS A 2 4.11 -43.31 -3.22
C LYS A 2 5.13 -42.43 -2.48
N GLN A 3 5.63 -42.84 -1.33
CA GLN A 3 6.57 -42.05 -0.51
C GLN A 3 8.05 -42.27 -0.89
N THR A 4 8.38 -43.40 -1.48
CA THR A 4 9.78 -43.76 -1.82
C THR A 4 10.34 -43.02 -3.03
N LYS A 5 9.50 -42.54 -3.95
CA LYS A 5 9.96 -41.79 -5.14
C LYS A 5 10.30 -40.34 -4.84
N LEU A 6 9.69 -39.75 -3.81
CA LEU A 6 9.94 -38.34 -3.45
C LEU A 6 11.29 -38.19 -2.73
N ASN A 7 11.69 -39.18 -1.91
CA ASN A 7 12.97 -39.14 -1.19
C ASN A 7 14.17 -39.36 -2.09
N ILE A 8 14.02 -40.11 -3.18
CA ILE A 8 15.11 -40.35 -4.14
C ILE A 8 15.44 -39.09 -4.95
N LEU A 9 14.43 -38.27 -5.26
CA LEU A 9 14.61 -37.01 -6.00
C LEU A 9 15.33 -35.96 -5.17
N ILE A 10 15.07 -35.92 -3.85
CA ILE A 10 15.72 -34.96 -2.93
C ILE A 10 17.21 -35.34 -2.70
N VAL A 11 17.50 -36.63 -2.62
CA VAL A 11 18.88 -37.08 -2.43
C VAL A 11 19.73 -36.85 -3.69
N LEU A 12 19.15 -36.92 -4.89
CA LEU A 12 19.88 -36.69 -6.15
C LEU A 12 20.23 -35.22 -6.39
N CYS A 13 19.42 -34.27 -5.85
CA CYS A 13 19.72 -32.82 -5.95
C CYS A 13 20.83 -32.35 -4.99
N LEU A 14 21.13 -33.11 -3.93
CA LEU A 14 22.10 -32.70 -2.92
C LEU A 14 23.59 -33.08 -3.29
N GLN A 15 23.79 -33.84 -4.33
CA GLN A 15 25.16 -34.30 -4.74
C GLN A 15 25.77 -33.51 -5.90
N MET A 16 25.11 -32.50 -6.45
CA MET A 16 25.63 -31.70 -7.57
C MET A 16 26.23 -30.35 -7.18
N MET A 17 26.41 -30.04 -5.88
CA MET A 17 27.01 -28.79 -5.43
C MET A 17 28.34 -28.94 -4.70
N THR A 18 29.25 -29.77 -5.21
CA THR A 18 30.64 -29.73 -4.78
C THR A 18 31.54 -29.60 -6.01
N GLY A 19 32.03 -28.39 -6.22
CA GLY A 19 33.17 -28.20 -7.12
C GLY A 19 33.04 -27.01 -8.05
N LEU A 20 33.48 -25.84 -7.65
CA LEU A 20 34.49 -25.09 -8.37
C LEU A 20 34.97 -23.89 -7.55
N THR A 21 36.17 -24.01 -7.06
CA THR A 21 36.96 -22.95 -6.44
C THR A 21 37.68 -22.14 -7.52
N LEU A 22 37.89 -20.85 -7.23
CA LEU A 22 38.95 -19.94 -7.67
C LEU A 22 38.92 -19.42 -9.12
N LEU A 23 38.73 -18.10 -9.26
CA LEU A 23 39.85 -17.22 -9.62
C LEU A 23 39.54 -15.76 -9.27
N SER A 24 40.42 -15.24 -8.42
CA SER A 24 40.68 -13.82 -8.20
C SER A 24 41.12 -13.16 -9.52
N CYS A 25 40.54 -12.00 -9.80
CA CYS A 25 41.23 -10.96 -10.55
C CYS A 25 40.73 -9.59 -10.13
N SER A 26 41.57 -8.89 -9.40
CA SER A 26 41.52 -7.47 -9.17
C SER A 26 41.63 -6.74 -10.51
N THR A 27 40.76 -5.79 -10.73
CA THR A 27 41.08 -4.58 -11.52
C THR A 27 40.31 -3.44 -10.94
N GLU A 28 41.05 -2.53 -10.33
CA GLU A 28 40.59 -1.19 -9.99
C GLU A 28 40.10 -0.49 -11.26
N ASN A 29 38.93 0.09 -11.20
CA ASN A 29 38.63 1.32 -11.87
C ASN A 29 37.54 2.03 -11.06
N ASP A 30 37.96 3.08 -10.38
CA ASP A 30 37.14 4.19 -9.97
C ASP A 30 36.26 4.63 -11.14
N GLU A 31 34.95 4.68 -10.96
CA GLU A 31 34.19 5.85 -11.38
C GLU A 31 32.72 5.80 -10.94
N PHE A 32 32.34 6.83 -10.21
CA PHE A 32 31.01 7.39 -10.10
C PHE A 32 29.93 6.53 -9.43
N LYS A 33 30.08 6.35 -8.13
CA LYS A 33 28.93 6.04 -7.26
C LYS A 33 28.04 7.28 -7.17
N LYS A 34 27.15 7.44 -8.14
CA LYS A 34 25.99 8.30 -7.99
C LYS A 34 25.11 7.68 -6.91
N GLU A 35 25.28 8.17 -5.72
CA GLU A 35 24.44 7.88 -4.57
C GLU A 35 23.00 8.27 -4.90
N LEU A 36 22.20 7.28 -5.29
CA LEU A 36 20.75 7.41 -5.30
C LEU A 36 20.34 7.64 -3.85
N PRO A 37 19.47 8.61 -3.55
CA PRO A 37 18.94 8.77 -2.21
C PRO A 37 18.34 7.43 -1.77
N PRO A 38 18.52 7.03 -0.50
CA PRO A 38 17.96 5.79 0.00
C PRO A 38 16.45 5.82 -0.23
N THR A 39 15.97 4.93 -1.09
CA THR A 39 14.57 4.58 -1.12
C THR A 39 14.28 4.01 0.26
N GLU A 40 13.66 4.79 1.12
CA GLU A 40 13.13 4.31 2.39
C GLU A 40 12.12 3.22 2.07
N GLN A 41 12.59 2.00 2.02
CA GLN A 41 11.76 0.81 2.03
C GLN A 41 11.00 0.83 3.36
N PRO A 42 9.67 0.73 3.35
CA PRO A 42 8.90 0.66 4.58
C PRO A 42 9.46 -0.50 5.42
N SER A 43 10.10 -0.19 6.54
CA SER A 43 10.58 -1.20 7.47
C SER A 43 9.36 -1.93 8.05
N GLU A 44 9.25 -3.22 7.75
CA GLU A 44 8.29 -4.07 8.44
C GLU A 44 8.51 -3.97 9.96
N PRO A 45 7.43 -3.95 10.75
CA PRO A 45 7.53 -3.74 12.18
C PRO A 45 8.27 -4.89 12.85
N THR A 46 9.43 -4.60 13.38
CA THR A 46 10.21 -5.51 14.21
C THR A 46 9.55 -5.62 15.59
N GLY A 47 8.45 -6.37 15.69
CA GLY A 47 7.86 -6.76 16.97
C GLY A 47 7.28 -5.65 17.88
N ALA A 48 7.39 -4.38 17.50
CA ALA A 48 6.80 -3.27 18.25
C ALA A 48 5.30 -3.14 17.94
N LEU A 49 4.47 -2.91 18.96
CA LEU A 49 3.02 -2.81 18.82
C LEU A 49 2.60 -1.37 18.53
N LEU A 50 1.68 -1.19 17.60
CA LEU A 50 1.11 0.12 17.31
C LEU A 50 0.24 0.58 18.50
N GLU A 51 0.58 1.70 19.12
CA GLU A 51 -0.22 2.31 20.19
C GLU A 51 -1.32 3.22 19.61
N ARG A 52 -0.93 4.06 18.66
CA ARG A 52 -1.86 4.97 17.96
C ARG A 52 -1.28 5.37 16.61
N PHE A 53 -2.11 5.97 15.76
CA PHE A 53 -1.66 6.58 14.52
C PHE A 53 -2.37 7.91 14.25
N SER A 54 -1.75 8.74 13.40
CA SER A 54 -2.30 10.00 12.89
C SER A 54 -2.38 9.97 11.37
N ILE A 55 -3.34 10.73 10.83
CA ILE A 55 -3.38 11.05 9.40
C ILE A 55 -2.70 12.41 9.26
N ASP A 56 -1.50 12.43 8.70
CA ASP A 56 -0.71 13.65 8.55
C ASP A 56 -1.04 14.39 7.26
N GLN A 57 -1.48 13.65 6.25
CA GLN A 57 -1.94 14.19 4.98
C GLN A 57 -3.09 13.34 4.44
N LEU A 58 -4.16 14.00 4.03
CA LEU A 58 -5.28 13.36 3.35
C LEU A 58 -4.89 12.90 1.93
N PRO A 59 -5.63 11.95 1.33
CA PRO A 59 -5.47 11.61 -0.08
C PRO A 59 -5.59 12.85 -0.96
N ALA A 60 -4.86 12.88 -2.06
CA ALA A 60 -4.93 13.96 -3.04
C ALA A 60 -6.33 14.09 -3.65
N LYS A 61 -7.07 12.97 -3.73
CA LYS A 61 -8.45 12.93 -4.22
C LYS A 61 -9.41 12.72 -3.05
N THR A 62 -10.31 13.69 -2.86
CA THR A 62 -11.38 13.66 -1.84
C THR A 62 -12.77 13.83 -2.44
N ILE A 63 -12.87 14.08 -3.75
CA ILE A 63 -14.12 14.17 -4.52
C ILE A 63 -14.11 13.07 -5.57
N TYR A 64 -15.14 12.23 -5.55
CA TYR A 64 -15.29 11.07 -6.43
C TYR A 64 -16.51 11.20 -7.31
N ALA A 65 -16.48 10.67 -8.52
CA ALA A 65 -17.65 10.47 -9.34
C ALA A 65 -18.31 9.13 -8.99
N LEU A 66 -19.56 8.95 -9.45
CA LEU A 66 -20.27 7.69 -9.28
C LEU A 66 -19.54 6.53 -9.96
N GLY A 67 -19.39 5.43 -9.23
CA GLY A 67 -18.72 4.22 -9.69
C GLY A 67 -17.20 4.23 -9.61
N GLU A 68 -16.57 5.34 -9.17
CA GLU A 68 -15.13 5.38 -8.98
C GLU A 68 -14.67 4.57 -7.76
N SER A 69 -13.47 4.03 -7.84
CA SER A 69 -12.81 3.36 -6.72
C SER A 69 -12.06 4.39 -5.86
N ILE A 70 -11.86 4.05 -4.58
CA ILE A 70 -11.07 4.90 -3.69
C ILE A 70 -9.62 5.00 -4.18
N ASP A 71 -9.09 6.22 -4.14
CA ASP A 71 -7.69 6.53 -4.45
C ASP A 71 -7.01 7.07 -3.19
N LEU A 72 -6.02 6.35 -2.70
CA LEU A 72 -5.25 6.70 -1.50
C LEU A 72 -3.94 7.43 -1.83
N THR A 73 -3.71 7.78 -3.09
CA THR A 73 -2.50 8.52 -3.51
C THR A 73 -2.36 9.81 -2.71
N GLY A 74 -1.19 10.03 -2.13
CA GLY A 74 -0.91 11.20 -1.31
C GLY A 74 -1.32 11.08 0.16
N LEU A 75 -2.04 10.02 0.56
CA LEU A 75 -2.32 9.74 1.97
C LEU A 75 -1.01 9.49 2.72
N LYS A 76 -0.80 10.21 3.82
CA LYS A 76 0.32 9.95 4.74
C LYS A 76 -0.21 9.68 6.12
N VAL A 77 0.27 8.59 6.69
CA VAL A 77 -0.10 8.12 8.02
C VAL A 77 1.17 7.83 8.81
N THR A 78 1.24 8.31 10.03
CA THR A 78 2.33 8.01 10.97
C THR A 78 1.78 7.23 12.16
N GLY A 79 2.39 6.08 12.43
CA GLY A 79 2.13 5.27 13.61
C GLY A 79 3.11 5.58 14.74
N GLU A 80 2.61 5.64 15.97
CA GLU A 80 3.40 5.63 17.19
C GLU A 80 3.35 4.25 17.81
N TYR A 81 4.51 3.73 18.20
CA TYR A 81 4.69 2.37 18.68
C TYR A 81 5.12 2.34 20.14
N ASP A 82 4.93 1.23 20.81
CA ASP A 82 5.26 0.99 22.22
C ASP A 82 6.77 1.13 22.54
N ASP A 83 7.61 1.11 21.50
CA ASP A 83 9.05 1.42 21.62
C ASP A 83 9.36 2.93 21.60
N GLY A 84 8.34 3.78 21.62
CA GLY A 84 8.45 5.25 21.58
C GLY A 84 8.85 5.82 20.22
N LYS A 85 8.90 5.01 19.16
CA LYS A 85 9.27 5.47 17.82
C LYS A 85 8.05 5.74 16.96
N GLN A 86 8.20 6.72 16.08
CA GLN A 86 7.24 7.00 15.02
C GLN A 86 7.72 6.40 13.70
N ARG A 87 6.79 5.81 12.94
CA ARG A 87 7.07 5.22 11.63
C ARG A 87 5.95 5.54 10.65
N SER A 88 6.32 5.75 9.39
CA SER A 88 5.32 5.85 8.31
C SER A 88 4.62 4.52 8.11
N VAL A 89 3.30 4.56 7.95
CA VAL A 89 2.47 3.37 7.75
C VAL A 89 1.81 3.45 6.38
N ASN A 90 2.01 2.41 5.56
CA ASN A 90 1.30 2.26 4.30
C ASN A 90 -0.11 1.72 4.55
N VAL A 91 -1.12 2.42 4.05
CA VAL A 91 -2.52 2.02 4.15
C VAL A 91 -2.94 1.32 2.86
N ALA A 92 -3.34 0.07 2.98
CA ALA A 92 -3.89 -0.69 1.86
C ALA A 92 -5.43 -0.51 1.76
N PRO A 93 -6.04 -0.64 0.57
CA PRO A 93 -7.50 -0.51 0.40
C PRO A 93 -8.32 -1.42 1.32
N LYS A 94 -7.81 -2.60 1.67
CA LYS A 94 -8.46 -3.54 2.61
C LYS A 94 -8.59 -3.01 4.05
N GLN A 95 -7.85 -1.97 4.41
CA GLN A 95 -7.88 -1.32 5.71
C GLN A 95 -8.87 -0.15 5.75
N ILE A 96 -9.53 0.12 4.62
CA ILE A 96 -10.51 1.18 4.46
C ILE A 96 -11.92 0.60 4.56
N SER A 97 -12.79 1.30 5.28
CA SER A 97 -14.22 1.01 5.37
C SER A 97 -15.05 2.29 5.25
N GLY A 98 -16.33 2.14 4.97
CA GLY A 98 -17.26 3.26 4.83
C GLY A 98 -17.22 3.97 3.47
N PHE A 99 -16.33 3.60 2.54
CA PHE A 99 -16.32 4.15 1.19
C PHE A 99 -17.38 3.49 0.30
N SER A 100 -18.19 4.30 -0.38
CA SER A 100 -19.11 3.87 -1.43
C SER A 100 -19.30 5.01 -2.42
N SER A 101 -19.19 4.72 -3.70
CA SER A 101 -19.44 5.66 -4.78
C SER A 101 -20.71 5.29 -5.58
N SER A 102 -21.61 4.49 -4.99
CA SER A 102 -22.84 4.03 -5.64
C SER A 102 -23.94 5.08 -5.72
N ALA A 103 -23.90 6.07 -4.83
CA ALA A 103 -24.86 7.17 -4.76
C ALA A 103 -24.15 8.48 -4.42
N PRO A 104 -24.68 9.63 -4.85
CA PRO A 104 -24.12 10.94 -4.49
C PRO A 104 -24.26 11.18 -3.00
N VAL A 105 -23.24 11.77 -2.41
CA VAL A 105 -23.23 12.17 -1.00
C VAL A 105 -22.22 13.29 -0.78
N ASP A 106 -22.65 14.36 -0.09
CA ASP A 106 -21.80 15.53 0.15
C ASP A 106 -20.70 15.28 1.19
N LYS A 107 -21.00 14.45 2.17
CA LYS A 107 -20.06 14.10 3.25
C LYS A 107 -20.18 12.63 3.58
N GLN A 108 -19.19 11.85 3.17
CA GLN A 108 -19.08 10.44 3.52
C GLN A 108 -17.86 10.26 4.41
N GLU A 109 -18.05 9.63 5.56
CA GLU A 109 -16.98 9.29 6.46
C GLU A 109 -16.33 7.99 6.01
N VAL A 110 -15.03 8.05 5.81
CA VAL A 110 -14.18 6.90 5.44
C VAL A 110 -13.25 6.61 6.60
N THR A 111 -13.25 5.38 7.06
CA THR A 111 -12.49 4.95 8.23
C THR A 111 -11.31 4.09 7.82
N ILE A 112 -10.13 4.44 8.34
CA ILE A 112 -8.90 3.64 8.26
C ILE A 112 -8.82 2.79 9.53
N THR A 113 -8.55 1.49 9.38
CA THR A 113 -8.30 0.58 10.49
C THR A 113 -6.93 -0.06 10.37
N ILE A 114 -6.06 0.18 11.35
CA ILE A 114 -4.71 -0.37 11.42
C ILE A 114 -4.55 -1.02 12.80
N GLU A 115 -4.28 -2.32 12.85
CA GLU A 115 -4.11 -3.09 14.10
C GLU A 115 -5.20 -2.81 15.15
N GLY A 116 -6.46 -2.71 14.70
CA GLY A 116 -7.62 -2.43 15.57
C GLY A 116 -7.78 -0.97 16.00
N LYS A 117 -6.86 -0.08 15.66
CA LYS A 117 -7.01 1.37 15.84
C LYS A 117 -7.73 1.97 14.65
N GLN A 118 -8.51 3.03 14.87
CA GLN A 118 -9.32 3.65 13.83
C GLN A 118 -9.12 5.16 13.77
N LYS A 119 -9.14 5.71 12.56
CA LYS A 119 -9.21 7.13 12.25
C LYS A 119 -10.05 7.32 11.01
N SER A 120 -10.79 8.43 10.96
CA SER A 120 -11.67 8.73 9.86
C SER A 120 -11.30 10.04 9.17
N PHE A 121 -11.67 10.15 7.91
CA PHE A 121 -11.66 11.39 7.14
C PHE A 121 -12.91 11.44 6.26
N THR A 122 -13.21 12.62 5.73
CA THR A 122 -14.44 12.85 4.95
C THR A 122 -14.10 13.00 3.48
N ILE A 123 -14.94 12.42 2.63
CA ILE A 123 -14.92 12.59 1.17
C ILE A 123 -16.28 13.02 0.67
N GLN A 124 -16.38 13.39 -0.60
CA GLN A 124 -17.62 13.68 -1.31
C GLN A 124 -17.76 12.74 -2.51
N VAL A 125 -18.99 12.32 -2.80
CA VAL A 125 -19.34 11.67 -4.05
C VAL A 125 -20.27 12.58 -4.83
N ALA A 126 -19.76 13.12 -5.93
CA ALA A 126 -20.49 14.05 -6.79
C ALA A 126 -21.57 13.32 -7.63
N PRO A 127 -22.69 13.98 -7.97
CA PRO A 127 -23.76 13.40 -8.78
C PRO A 127 -23.41 13.35 -10.26
N VAL A 128 -22.16 13.06 -10.58
CA VAL A 128 -21.65 12.97 -11.96
C VAL A 128 -21.03 11.63 -12.20
N ARG A 129 -21.19 11.09 -13.40
CA ARG A 129 -20.53 9.87 -13.86
C ARG A 129 -19.50 10.22 -14.92
N VAL A 130 -18.30 9.69 -14.76
CA VAL A 130 -17.21 9.84 -15.72
C VAL A 130 -16.87 8.45 -16.28
N GLU A 131 -16.95 8.30 -17.59
CA GLU A 131 -16.50 7.10 -18.31
C GLU A 131 -15.40 7.48 -19.29
N ASN A 132 -14.28 6.77 -19.24
CA ASN A 132 -13.09 7.03 -20.08
C ASN A 132 -12.62 8.49 -20.05
N GLY A 133 -12.72 9.17 -18.89
CA GLY A 133 -12.35 10.56 -18.72
C GLY A 133 -13.34 11.59 -19.32
N VAL A 134 -14.51 11.12 -19.77
CA VAL A 134 -15.57 11.97 -20.32
C VAL A 134 -16.75 12.00 -19.37
N LEU A 135 -17.29 13.18 -19.10
CA LEU A 135 -18.52 13.36 -18.32
C LEU A 135 -19.69 12.76 -19.10
N THR A 136 -20.26 11.66 -18.64
CA THR A 136 -21.31 10.95 -19.35
C THR A 136 -22.71 11.24 -18.83
N GLU A 137 -22.83 11.58 -17.54
CA GLU A 137 -24.13 11.81 -16.92
C GLU A 137 -24.00 12.74 -15.71
N VAL A 138 -24.89 13.74 -15.65
CA VAL A 138 -25.20 14.50 -14.43
C VAL A 138 -26.56 14.01 -13.95
N LEU A 139 -26.65 13.52 -12.73
CA LEU A 139 -27.93 13.06 -12.18
C LEU A 139 -28.88 14.25 -12.05
N LYS A 140 -30.00 14.17 -12.77
CA LYS A 140 -31.06 15.17 -12.70
C LYS A 140 -31.66 15.20 -11.29
N GLY A 141 -31.77 16.39 -10.71
CA GLY A 141 -32.37 16.60 -9.38
C GLY A 141 -31.38 17.05 -8.30
N TYR A 142 -30.11 17.20 -8.64
CA TYR A 142 -29.08 17.76 -7.74
C TYR A 142 -28.93 19.28 -7.87
N ASP A 143 -29.52 19.87 -8.91
CA ASP A 143 -29.44 21.32 -9.24
C ASP A 143 -30.48 22.18 -8.50
N GLU A 144 -31.26 21.57 -7.60
CA GLU A 144 -32.37 22.29 -6.88
C GLU A 144 -32.16 22.24 -5.34
N ILE A 145 -30.96 22.67 -4.86
CA ILE A 145 -30.77 22.99 -3.45
C ILE A 145 -30.12 24.36 -3.32
#